data_96a63ae8d874a772a84256d5e319c817
#
_entry.id   96a63ae8d874a772a84256d5e319c817
#
_cell.length_a   1.000
_cell.length_b   1.000
_cell.length_c   1.000
_cell.angle_alpha   90.00
_cell.angle_beta   90.00
_cell.angle_gamma   90.00
#
_symmetry.space_group_name_H-M   'P 1'
#
loop_
_entity.id
_entity.type
_entity.pdbx_description
1 polymer ?
#
loop_
_entity_poly.entity_id
_entity_poly.type
_entity_poly.pdbx_seq_one_letter_code
_entity_poly.pdbx_strand_id
1 'polypeptide(L)'
;MHKPSLLTFGAAAAVLVLAGCGQKTPAPAASAPASAVAAGEAVSVPFAVAGPTSGGIAHIGKDVENGVRMALDEINATKPVIGGKAVTFKIVAEDDAGDPKQATAIAQKLCDSKAVAVVGHLQSGTSIPASRIYHDCGIPQITPSATNPDLTKSGYKNVFRLIANDNQLGAAVAEFAAKKEGVKTVAIVDDRTAFGQGLAAVFKQVAEKNGLQVVAHEFTSDKAVDFMPILTSIKTKKPDAILFGGLDSQAGPMLRQMQQLG
;
A
#
# COMPACT_ATOMS: atom_id res chain seq x y z
N MET A 1 48.91 -36.29 26.37
CA MET A 1 50.30 -36.26 26.74
C MET A 1 50.82 -34.85 26.52
N HIS A 2 51.18 -34.23 27.47
CA HIS A 2 52.15 -33.40 28.14
C HIS A 2 51.65 -31.99 28.46
N LYS A 3 51.35 -31.78 29.74
CA LYS A 3 51.69 -30.59 30.53
C LYS A 3 53.17 -30.69 30.94
N PRO A 4 53.85 -29.74 31.58
CA PRO A 4 53.54 -28.49 32.24
C PRO A 4 54.56 -27.36 31.93
N SER A 5 54.54 -26.14 32.48
CA SER A 5 55.04 -25.73 33.80
C SER A 5 54.94 -24.22 34.04
N LEU A 6 54.60 -23.87 35.26
CA LEU A 6 54.77 -22.59 35.94
C LEU A 6 56.24 -22.09 35.94
N LEU A 7 56.41 -20.75 36.05
CA LEU A 7 57.48 -20.14 36.87
C LEU A 7 57.07 -18.72 37.32
N THR A 8 56.92 -18.58 38.59
CA THR A 8 56.82 -17.39 39.44
C THR A 8 58.22 -16.83 39.76
N PHE A 9 58.36 -15.49 39.82
CA PHE A 9 59.35 -14.72 40.60
C PHE A 9 58.88 -13.26 40.55
N GLY A 10 58.60 -12.48 41.54
CA GLY A 10 59.18 -12.32 42.87
C GLY A 10 59.85 -10.97 43.00
N ALA A 11 59.19 -10.03 43.72
CA ALA A 11 59.71 -8.96 44.58
C ALA A 11 60.64 -7.86 43.98
N ALA A 12 60.36 -6.58 44.17
CA ALA A 12 60.80 -5.81 45.32
C ALA A 12 60.53 -4.30 45.15
N ALA A 13 60.16 -3.64 46.18
CA ALA A 13 59.87 -2.24 46.36
C ALA A 13 61.08 -1.32 46.19
N ALA A 14 60.84 -0.10 45.69
CA ALA A 14 61.63 1.07 46.05
C ALA A 14 60.77 2.33 45.99
N VAL A 15 60.55 2.92 47.13
CA VAL A 15 59.92 4.23 47.35
C VAL A 15 60.97 5.29 47.05
N LEU A 16 60.68 6.23 46.16
CA LEU A 16 61.43 7.48 46.08
C LEU A 16 60.42 8.63 46.01
N VAL A 17 60.38 9.37 47.12
CA VAL A 17 59.69 10.62 47.26
C VAL A 17 60.53 11.72 46.62
N LEU A 18 60.06 12.38 45.61
CA LEU A 18 60.60 13.66 45.14
C LEU A 18 59.47 14.67 45.05
N ALA A 19 59.53 15.65 45.93
CA ALA A 19 58.71 16.84 45.90
C ALA A 19 59.13 17.73 44.74
N GLY A 20 58.23 18.06 43.85
CA GLY A 20 58.40 19.02 42.76
C GLY A 20 57.18 19.90 42.67
N CYS A 21 57.40 21.21 42.81
CA CYS A 21 56.43 22.30 42.82
C CYS A 21 55.62 22.42 41.52
N GLY A 22 54.37 22.58 41.71
CA GLY A 22 53.40 23.48 41.07
C GLY A 22 53.41 23.73 39.58
N GLN A 23 52.48 23.15 38.88
CA GLN A 23 51.73 23.85 37.82
C GLN A 23 50.29 23.32 37.82
N LYS A 24 49.33 24.21 38.16
CA LYS A 24 47.92 23.93 38.02
C LYS A 24 47.58 23.91 36.53
N THR A 25 47.48 22.73 35.95
CA THR A 25 46.74 22.52 34.70
C THR A 25 45.28 22.71 34.94
N PRO A 26 44.55 23.49 34.09
CA PRO A 26 43.11 23.59 34.21
C PRO A 26 42.49 22.19 33.97
N ALA A 27 41.65 21.71 34.84
CA ALA A 27 40.84 20.53 34.63
C ALA A 27 39.98 20.72 33.36
N PRO A 28 39.82 19.68 32.54
CA PRO A 28 38.88 19.75 31.43
C PRO A 28 37.49 20.03 32.00
N ALA A 29 36.88 21.11 31.49
CA ALA A 29 35.52 21.46 31.85
C ALA A 29 34.64 20.22 31.64
N ALA A 30 34.02 19.74 32.74
CA ALA A 30 32.97 18.74 32.67
C ALA A 30 31.91 19.27 31.70
N SER A 31 31.73 18.61 30.58
CA SER A 31 30.60 18.87 29.68
C SER A 31 29.34 18.76 30.52
N ALA A 32 28.63 19.86 30.67
CA ALA A 32 27.32 19.87 31.33
C ALA A 32 26.47 18.76 30.67
N PRO A 33 25.77 17.95 31.42
CA PRO A 33 24.85 17.01 30.84
C PRO A 33 23.86 17.80 29.98
N ALA A 34 23.77 17.45 28.71
CA ALA A 34 22.72 17.97 27.84
C ALA A 34 21.41 17.85 28.60
N SER A 35 20.76 19.00 28.85
CA SER A 35 19.48 19.05 29.54
C SER A 35 18.55 18.05 28.86
N ALA A 36 18.25 16.95 29.55
CA ALA A 36 17.19 16.06 29.14
C ALA A 36 15.93 16.93 29.11
N VAL A 37 15.46 17.24 27.90
CA VAL A 37 14.15 17.88 27.71
C VAL A 37 13.18 16.96 28.45
N ALA A 38 12.55 17.48 29.48
CA ALA A 38 11.52 16.75 30.24
C ALA A 38 10.56 16.20 29.17
N ALA A 39 10.41 14.87 29.14
CA ALA A 39 9.53 14.21 28.22
C ALA A 39 8.11 14.62 28.58
N GLY A 40 7.64 15.74 28.00
CA GLY A 40 6.24 16.09 28.00
C GLY A 40 5.46 14.96 27.34
N GLU A 41 4.23 14.79 27.74
CA GLU A 41 3.34 13.77 27.18
C GLU A 41 3.35 13.89 25.65
N ALA A 42 3.57 12.76 24.95
CA ALA A 42 3.67 12.75 23.50
C ALA A 42 2.33 13.16 22.88
N VAL A 43 2.38 14.04 21.90
CA VAL A 43 1.18 14.46 21.15
C VAL A 43 0.69 13.30 20.32
N SER A 44 -0.56 12.90 20.55
CA SER A 44 -1.22 11.85 19.75
C SER A 44 -1.69 12.45 18.42
N VAL A 45 -1.23 11.85 17.30
CA VAL A 45 -1.55 12.30 15.94
C VAL A 45 -2.34 11.20 15.20
N PRO A 46 -3.60 11.44 14.84
CA PRO A 46 -4.40 10.44 14.12
C PRO A 46 -3.89 10.29 12.67
N PHE A 47 -3.59 9.05 12.28
CA PHE A 47 -3.21 8.65 10.94
C PHE A 47 -4.21 7.61 10.45
N ALA A 48 -4.89 7.88 9.33
CA ALA A 48 -5.99 7.06 8.90
C ALA A 48 -5.58 5.98 7.89
N VAL A 49 -6.30 4.85 7.95
CA VAL A 49 -6.37 3.86 6.89
C VAL A 49 -7.82 3.60 6.56
N ALA A 50 -8.19 3.62 5.28
CA ALA A 50 -9.55 3.39 4.81
C ALA A 50 -9.56 2.37 3.67
N GLY A 51 -10.39 1.35 3.79
CA GLY A 51 -10.53 0.30 2.80
C GLY A 51 -11.50 -0.78 3.26
N PRO A 52 -11.81 -1.77 2.42
CA PRO A 52 -12.77 -2.82 2.74
C PRO A 52 -12.16 -3.82 3.72
N THR A 53 -12.56 -3.75 4.99
CA THR A 53 -12.19 -4.74 6.01
C THR A 53 -13.32 -5.73 6.30
N SER A 54 -14.43 -5.62 5.58
CA SER A 54 -15.54 -6.57 5.50
C SER A 54 -15.86 -6.93 4.05
N GLY A 55 -16.71 -7.94 3.84
CA GLY A 55 -17.13 -8.40 2.51
C GLY A 55 -16.10 -9.29 1.79
N GLY A 56 -16.33 -9.51 0.49
CA GLY A 56 -15.60 -10.50 -0.32
C GLY A 56 -14.10 -10.21 -0.52
N ILE A 57 -13.68 -8.96 -0.35
CA ILE A 57 -12.29 -8.51 -0.53
C ILE A 57 -11.66 -8.02 0.79
N ALA A 58 -12.25 -8.40 1.93
CA ALA A 58 -11.79 -8.00 3.26
C ALA A 58 -10.33 -8.37 3.53
N HIS A 59 -9.87 -9.49 2.98
CA HIS A 59 -8.49 -9.96 3.11
C HIS A 59 -7.49 -8.95 2.53
N ILE A 60 -7.79 -8.34 1.36
CA ILE A 60 -6.93 -7.34 0.73
C ILE A 60 -6.92 -6.04 1.55
N GLY A 61 -8.09 -5.59 2.03
CA GLY A 61 -8.18 -4.41 2.89
C GLY A 61 -7.45 -4.58 4.21
N LYS A 62 -7.52 -5.77 4.80
CA LYS A 62 -6.76 -6.12 6.01
C LYS A 62 -5.26 -6.12 5.80
N ASP A 63 -4.77 -6.57 4.64
CA ASP A 63 -3.35 -6.51 4.31
C ASP A 63 -2.85 -5.06 4.24
N VAL A 64 -3.64 -4.16 3.63
CA VAL A 64 -3.32 -2.72 3.63
C VAL A 64 -3.30 -2.16 5.05
N GLU A 65 -4.29 -2.47 5.87
CA GLU A 65 -4.33 -2.05 7.28
C GLU A 65 -3.11 -2.54 8.05
N ASN A 66 -2.73 -3.81 7.89
CA ASN A 66 -1.57 -4.39 8.54
C ASN A 66 -0.27 -3.70 8.12
N GLY A 67 -0.10 -3.42 6.82
CA GLY A 67 1.05 -2.67 6.31
C GLY A 67 1.17 -1.28 6.92
N VAL A 68 0.06 -0.56 7.06
CA VAL A 68 0.04 0.76 7.72
C VAL A 68 0.37 0.63 9.21
N ARG A 69 -0.16 -0.37 9.92
CA ARG A 69 0.16 -0.62 11.33
C ARG A 69 1.64 -0.88 11.53
N MET A 70 2.24 -1.75 10.72
CA MET A 70 3.67 -2.04 10.78
C MET A 70 4.51 -0.77 10.59
N ALA A 71 4.21 0.04 9.58
CA ALA A 71 4.92 1.28 9.32
C ALA A 71 4.79 2.29 10.48
N LEU A 72 3.60 2.42 11.06
CA LEU A 72 3.39 3.31 12.21
C LEU A 72 4.08 2.81 13.48
N ASP A 73 4.11 1.51 13.71
CA ASP A 73 4.84 0.91 14.84
C ASP A 73 6.35 1.16 14.72
N GLU A 74 6.92 0.98 13.51
CA GLU A 74 8.32 1.29 13.22
C GLU A 74 8.64 2.77 13.44
N ILE A 75 7.80 3.68 12.93
CA ILE A 75 7.98 5.12 13.11
C ILE A 75 7.87 5.50 14.58
N ASN A 76 6.87 5.00 15.29
CA ASN A 76 6.66 5.29 16.72
C ASN A 76 7.83 4.78 17.59
N ALA A 77 8.44 3.63 17.21
CA ALA A 77 9.61 3.10 17.90
C ALA A 77 10.83 4.06 17.85
N THR A 78 10.91 4.90 16.80
CA THR A 78 11.95 5.94 16.70
C THR A 78 11.72 7.12 17.64
N LYS A 79 10.57 7.20 18.30
CA LYS A 79 10.15 8.32 19.18
C LYS A 79 10.26 9.67 18.45
N PRO A 80 9.53 9.86 17.34
CA PRO A 80 9.69 11.03 16.49
C PRO A 80 9.40 12.33 17.23
N VAL A 81 10.17 13.37 16.91
CA VAL A 81 9.97 14.74 17.42
C VAL A 81 9.66 15.65 16.25
N ILE A 82 8.47 16.24 16.24
CA ILE A 82 8.01 17.15 15.17
C ILE A 82 7.69 18.50 15.80
N GLY A 83 8.29 19.58 15.27
CA GLY A 83 8.11 20.93 15.81
C GLY A 83 8.50 21.04 17.30
N GLY A 84 9.52 20.29 17.74
CA GLY A 84 10.00 20.28 19.13
C GLY A 84 9.12 19.48 20.11
N LYS A 85 8.10 18.78 19.62
CA LYS A 85 7.20 17.96 20.46
C LYS A 85 7.36 16.47 20.13
N ALA A 86 7.44 15.61 21.14
CA ALA A 86 7.34 14.17 20.96
C ALA A 86 5.97 13.82 20.34
N VAL A 87 5.96 12.95 19.33
CA VAL A 87 4.75 12.57 18.60
C VAL A 87 4.56 11.06 18.65
N THR A 88 3.31 10.64 18.78
CA THR A 88 2.91 9.24 18.61
C THR A 88 1.78 9.18 17.59
N PHE A 89 2.00 8.49 16.47
CA PHE A 89 0.96 8.27 15.49
C PHE A 89 -0.01 7.19 15.97
N LYS A 90 -1.29 7.49 15.91
CA LYS A 90 -2.39 6.59 16.24
C LYS A 90 -3.17 6.23 14.99
N ILE A 91 -3.31 4.94 14.73
CA ILE A 91 -4.09 4.49 13.57
C ILE A 91 -5.59 4.71 13.82
N VAL A 92 -6.27 5.24 12.80
CA VAL A 92 -7.73 5.33 12.69
C VAL A 92 -8.13 4.49 11.48
N ALA A 93 -8.65 3.28 11.73
CA ALA A 93 -9.04 2.35 10.67
C ALA A 93 -10.54 2.45 10.39
N GLU A 94 -10.91 2.59 9.12
CA GLU A 94 -12.30 2.71 8.66
C GLU A 94 -12.60 1.71 7.55
N ASP A 95 -13.74 1.03 7.67
CA ASP A 95 -14.23 0.04 6.72
C ASP A 95 -15.18 0.66 5.72
N ASP A 96 -14.78 0.76 4.45
CA ASP A 96 -15.65 1.22 3.37
C ASP A 96 -16.45 0.10 2.69
N ALA A 97 -16.25 -1.16 3.09
CA ALA A 97 -16.88 -2.35 2.52
C ALA A 97 -16.78 -2.45 0.98
N GLY A 98 -15.87 -1.67 0.35
CA GLY A 98 -15.78 -1.53 -1.10
C GLY A 98 -16.93 -0.72 -1.74
N ASP A 99 -17.71 0.00 -0.94
CA ASP A 99 -18.86 0.78 -1.41
C ASP A 99 -18.50 2.27 -1.58
N PRO A 100 -18.68 2.86 -2.78
CA PRO A 100 -18.35 4.26 -3.03
C PRO A 100 -19.08 5.28 -2.15
N LYS A 101 -20.32 4.98 -1.73
CA LYS A 101 -21.09 5.87 -0.84
C LYS A 101 -20.54 5.83 0.58
N GLN A 102 -20.21 4.62 1.07
CA GLN A 102 -19.55 4.49 2.36
C GLN A 102 -18.18 5.17 2.36
N ALA A 103 -17.39 5.00 1.29
CA ALA A 103 -16.10 5.66 1.16
C ALA A 103 -16.19 7.19 1.26
N THR A 104 -17.21 7.81 0.64
CA THR A 104 -17.43 9.27 0.77
C THR A 104 -17.84 9.68 2.18
N ALA A 105 -18.69 8.91 2.84
CA ALA A 105 -19.08 9.17 4.24
C ALA A 105 -17.87 9.03 5.20
N ILE A 106 -17.04 8.02 4.99
CA ILE A 106 -15.80 7.82 5.74
C ILE A 106 -14.81 8.96 5.48
N ALA A 107 -14.66 9.41 4.23
CA ALA A 107 -13.78 10.53 3.91
C ALA A 107 -14.19 11.78 4.69
N GLN A 108 -15.49 12.09 4.76
CA GLN A 108 -15.99 13.20 5.56
C GLN A 108 -15.70 13.01 7.05
N LYS A 109 -15.96 11.83 7.61
CA LYS A 109 -15.65 11.49 9.01
C LYS A 109 -14.17 11.67 9.32
N LEU A 110 -13.27 11.26 8.42
CA LEU A 110 -11.82 11.40 8.60
C LEU A 110 -11.38 12.86 8.54
N CYS A 111 -11.99 13.69 7.67
CA CYS A 111 -11.79 15.13 7.69
C CYS A 111 -12.15 15.73 9.06
N ASP A 112 -13.30 15.35 9.61
CA ASP A 112 -13.78 15.85 10.90
C ASP A 112 -12.90 15.37 12.07
N SER A 113 -12.29 14.18 11.96
CA SER A 113 -11.38 13.60 12.96
C SER A 113 -10.00 14.25 13.00
N LYS A 114 -9.69 15.16 12.07
CA LYS A 114 -8.37 15.79 11.91
C LYS A 114 -7.24 14.78 11.66
N ALA A 115 -7.53 13.68 10.96
CA ALA A 115 -6.48 12.79 10.50
C ALA A 115 -5.46 13.56 9.65
N VAL A 116 -4.18 13.32 9.88
CA VAL A 116 -3.11 14.07 9.17
C VAL A 116 -2.83 13.54 7.79
N ALA A 117 -3.19 12.29 7.51
CA ALA A 117 -3.10 11.63 6.22
C ALA A 117 -4.01 10.40 6.19
N VAL A 118 -4.35 9.94 5.00
CA VAL A 118 -5.11 8.70 4.77
C VAL A 118 -4.34 7.81 3.80
N VAL A 119 -4.07 6.57 4.21
CA VAL A 119 -3.69 5.50 3.29
C VAL A 119 -4.98 4.78 2.87
N GLY A 120 -5.30 4.83 1.59
CA GLY A 120 -6.55 4.31 1.04
C GLY A 120 -7.14 5.25 -0.02
N HIS A 121 -8.32 4.98 -0.52
CA HIS A 121 -9.04 3.71 -0.37
C HIS A 121 -8.40 2.62 -1.23
N LEU A 122 -8.88 1.36 -1.09
CA LEU A 122 -8.30 0.24 -1.83
C LEU A 122 -8.67 0.31 -3.32
N GLN A 123 -9.97 0.38 -3.62
CA GLN A 123 -10.47 0.30 -4.99
C GLN A 123 -10.52 1.68 -5.66
N SER A 124 -10.43 1.69 -7.00
CA SER A 124 -10.58 2.93 -7.78
C SER A 124 -11.95 3.57 -7.59
N GLY A 125 -13.01 2.74 -7.53
CA GLY A 125 -14.38 3.19 -7.34
C GLY A 125 -14.67 3.85 -6.00
N THR A 126 -13.88 3.54 -4.97
CA THR A 126 -13.94 4.17 -3.63
C THR A 126 -12.96 5.34 -3.51
N SER A 127 -11.76 5.20 -4.07
CA SER A 127 -10.71 6.22 -4.00
C SER A 127 -11.05 7.50 -4.73
N ILE A 128 -11.63 7.39 -5.95
CA ILE A 128 -11.92 8.56 -6.79
C ILE A 128 -12.94 9.50 -6.13
N PRO A 129 -14.13 9.06 -5.71
CA PRO A 129 -15.07 9.97 -5.06
C PRO A 129 -14.57 10.50 -3.71
N ALA A 130 -13.87 9.70 -2.93
CA ALA A 130 -13.27 10.12 -1.66
C ALA A 130 -12.18 11.18 -1.85
N SER A 131 -11.43 11.14 -2.95
CA SER A 131 -10.31 12.04 -3.22
C SER A 131 -10.72 13.51 -3.25
N ARG A 132 -11.92 13.83 -3.74
CA ARG A 132 -12.46 15.18 -3.73
C ARG A 132 -12.64 15.69 -2.31
N ILE A 133 -13.21 14.86 -1.44
CA ILE A 133 -13.49 15.24 -0.04
C ILE A 133 -12.17 15.49 0.70
N TYR A 134 -11.18 14.59 0.54
CA TYR A 134 -9.86 14.78 1.11
C TYR A 134 -9.14 16.01 0.55
N HIS A 135 -9.34 16.31 -0.74
CA HIS A 135 -8.81 17.53 -1.34
C HIS A 135 -9.41 18.78 -0.69
N ASP A 136 -10.72 18.82 -0.56
CA ASP A 136 -11.46 19.98 -0.03
C ASP A 136 -11.08 20.26 1.44
N CYS A 137 -10.79 19.24 2.24
CA CYS A 137 -10.35 19.39 3.63
C CYS A 137 -8.82 19.40 3.83
N GLY A 138 -8.03 19.26 2.75
CA GLY A 138 -6.58 19.37 2.79
C GLY A 138 -5.83 18.13 3.32
N ILE A 139 -6.49 16.99 3.48
CA ILE A 139 -5.86 15.75 3.93
C ILE A 139 -5.16 15.05 2.76
N PRO A 140 -3.86 14.70 2.85
CA PRO A 140 -3.19 13.85 1.88
C PRO A 140 -3.83 12.47 1.80
N GLN A 141 -4.20 12.05 0.58
CA GLN A 141 -4.64 10.70 0.27
C GLN A 141 -3.55 9.94 -0.47
N ILE A 142 -3.18 8.77 0.03
CA ILE A 142 -2.18 7.89 -0.58
C ILE A 142 -2.83 6.54 -0.83
N THR A 143 -3.17 6.24 -2.09
CA THR A 143 -3.68 4.90 -2.40
C THR A 143 -2.55 3.92 -2.67
N PRO A 144 -2.56 2.74 -2.04
CA PRO A 144 -1.59 1.69 -2.31
C PRO A 144 -1.98 0.84 -3.54
N SER A 145 -3.22 0.94 -4.03
CA SER A 145 -3.79 -0.07 -4.94
C SER A 145 -4.74 0.45 -6.02
N ALA A 146 -5.36 1.63 -5.87
CA ALA A 146 -6.27 2.15 -6.90
C ALA A 146 -5.52 2.54 -8.17
N THR A 147 -5.79 1.84 -9.27
CA THR A 147 -5.03 1.94 -10.52
C THR A 147 -5.64 2.87 -11.56
N ASN A 148 -6.94 3.20 -11.44
CA ASN A 148 -7.60 4.01 -12.45
C ASN A 148 -6.93 5.40 -12.58
N PRO A 149 -6.52 5.81 -13.81
CA PRO A 149 -5.84 7.08 -14.06
C PRO A 149 -6.62 8.32 -13.60
N ASP A 150 -7.95 8.25 -13.55
CA ASP A 150 -8.80 9.39 -13.22
C ASP A 150 -8.60 9.89 -11.79
N LEU A 151 -8.13 9.01 -10.89
CA LEU A 151 -7.78 9.40 -9.52
C LEU A 151 -6.79 10.58 -9.48
N THR A 152 -5.78 10.57 -10.35
CA THR A 152 -4.72 11.60 -10.36
C THR A 152 -4.87 12.61 -11.49
N LYS A 153 -5.78 12.39 -12.45
CA LYS A 153 -6.12 13.37 -13.50
C LYS A 153 -6.93 14.55 -12.96
N SER A 154 -7.54 14.43 -11.78
CA SER A 154 -8.30 15.51 -11.13
C SER A 154 -7.46 16.75 -10.83
N GLY A 155 -6.12 16.64 -10.85
CA GLY A 155 -5.20 17.76 -10.57
C GLY A 155 -5.05 18.10 -9.09
N TYR A 156 -5.61 17.29 -8.20
CA TYR A 156 -5.48 17.45 -6.75
C TYR A 156 -4.03 17.26 -6.30
N LYS A 157 -3.49 18.25 -5.56
CA LYS A 157 -2.08 18.26 -5.15
C LYS A 157 -1.77 17.32 -3.97
N ASN A 158 -2.80 16.86 -3.30
CA ASN A 158 -2.72 16.01 -2.10
C ASN A 158 -3.19 14.56 -2.36
N VAL A 159 -3.29 14.13 -3.62
CA VAL A 159 -3.67 12.76 -3.99
C VAL A 159 -2.51 12.06 -4.67
N PHE A 160 -2.09 10.93 -4.11
CA PHE A 160 -0.93 10.16 -4.53
C PHE A 160 -1.28 8.70 -4.77
N ARG A 161 -0.56 8.07 -5.71
CA ARG A 161 -0.63 6.63 -5.99
C ARG A 161 0.76 6.02 -5.96
N LEU A 162 0.91 4.88 -5.28
CA LEU A 162 2.21 4.21 -5.11
C LEU A 162 2.52 3.16 -6.19
N ILE A 163 1.54 2.81 -7.03
CA ILE A 163 1.65 1.73 -8.03
C ILE A 163 1.42 2.25 -9.45
N ALA A 164 1.69 1.38 -10.43
CA ALA A 164 1.36 1.62 -11.82
C ALA A 164 -0.16 1.84 -12.01
N ASN A 165 -0.54 2.69 -12.95
CA ASN A 165 -1.93 2.90 -13.31
C ASN A 165 -2.40 1.96 -14.44
N ASP A 166 -3.71 1.94 -14.72
CA ASP A 166 -4.30 1.06 -15.73
C ASP A 166 -3.74 1.30 -17.15
N ASN A 167 -3.26 2.51 -17.47
CA ASN A 167 -2.61 2.75 -18.77
C ASN A 167 -1.35 1.91 -18.91
N GLN A 168 -0.61 1.70 -17.82
CA GLN A 168 0.59 0.87 -17.80
C GLN A 168 0.25 -0.61 -17.68
N LEU A 169 -0.66 -0.96 -16.76
CA LEU A 169 -1.05 -2.36 -16.50
C LEU A 169 -1.80 -2.96 -17.70
N GLY A 170 -2.82 -2.28 -18.21
CA GLY A 170 -3.60 -2.74 -19.34
C GLY A 170 -2.75 -2.88 -20.62
N ALA A 171 -1.83 -1.93 -20.82
CA ALA A 171 -0.89 -2.00 -21.96
C ALA A 171 0.06 -3.20 -21.81
N ALA A 172 0.67 -3.39 -20.63
CA ALA A 172 1.60 -4.50 -20.41
C ALA A 172 0.93 -5.86 -20.60
N VAL A 173 -0.29 -6.04 -20.10
CA VAL A 173 -1.05 -7.29 -20.25
C VAL A 173 -1.44 -7.52 -21.70
N ALA A 174 -1.86 -6.48 -22.44
CA ALA A 174 -2.20 -6.58 -23.86
C ALA A 174 -0.98 -6.92 -24.72
N GLU A 175 0.16 -6.26 -24.47
CA GLU A 175 1.41 -6.55 -25.15
C GLU A 175 1.92 -7.97 -24.86
N PHE A 176 1.78 -8.43 -23.61
CA PHE A 176 2.11 -9.81 -23.25
C PHE A 176 1.24 -10.79 -24.00
N ALA A 177 -0.08 -10.59 -24.05
CA ALA A 177 -1.00 -11.44 -24.81
C ALA A 177 -0.66 -11.48 -26.29
N ALA A 178 -0.33 -10.33 -26.91
CA ALA A 178 0.03 -10.24 -28.32
C ALA A 178 1.35 -10.94 -28.67
N LYS A 179 2.28 -11.03 -27.71
CA LYS A 179 3.56 -11.74 -27.89
C LYS A 179 3.46 -13.24 -27.58
N LYS A 180 2.36 -13.70 -26.97
CA LYS A 180 2.17 -15.10 -26.64
C LYS A 180 1.87 -15.90 -27.90
N GLU A 181 2.67 -16.93 -28.14
CA GLU A 181 2.48 -17.83 -29.29
C GLU A 181 1.08 -18.46 -29.27
N GLY A 182 0.40 -18.45 -30.40
CA GLY A 182 -0.93 -19.00 -30.59
C GLY A 182 -2.07 -18.07 -30.18
N VAL A 183 -1.83 -16.93 -29.54
CA VAL A 183 -2.89 -15.98 -29.18
C VAL A 183 -3.11 -14.98 -30.32
N LYS A 184 -4.29 -14.99 -30.93
CA LYS A 184 -4.74 -14.06 -31.99
C LYS A 184 -6.06 -13.39 -31.65
N THR A 185 -6.89 -14.07 -30.86
CA THR A 185 -8.23 -13.63 -30.49
C THR A 185 -8.37 -13.58 -28.96
N VAL A 186 -8.99 -12.52 -28.47
CA VAL A 186 -9.21 -12.33 -27.04
C VAL A 186 -10.67 -11.97 -26.75
N ALA A 187 -11.19 -12.47 -25.65
CA ALA A 187 -12.42 -11.96 -25.05
C ALA A 187 -12.08 -11.11 -23.82
N ILE A 188 -12.94 -10.17 -23.50
CA ILE A 188 -12.83 -9.30 -22.33
C ILE A 188 -14.07 -9.51 -21.47
N VAL A 189 -13.88 -9.62 -20.17
CA VAL A 189 -14.93 -9.57 -19.15
C VAL A 189 -14.55 -8.51 -18.14
N ASP A 190 -15.39 -7.51 -17.88
CA ASP A 190 -15.19 -6.55 -16.79
C ASP A 190 -16.33 -6.60 -15.76
N ASP A 191 -16.04 -6.22 -14.52
CA ASP A 191 -16.96 -6.25 -13.39
C ASP A 191 -17.78 -4.97 -13.21
N ARG A 192 -17.74 -4.07 -14.20
CA ARG A 192 -18.44 -2.77 -14.17
C ARG A 192 -17.97 -1.81 -13.07
N THR A 193 -16.93 -2.13 -12.32
CA THR A 193 -16.28 -1.17 -11.43
C THR A 193 -15.43 -0.17 -12.19
N ALA A 194 -15.06 0.95 -11.56
CA ALA A 194 -14.15 1.93 -12.15
C ALA A 194 -12.77 1.32 -12.48
N PHE A 195 -12.32 0.32 -11.71
CA PHE A 195 -11.12 -0.45 -12.01
C PHE A 195 -11.31 -1.34 -13.23
N GLY A 196 -12.30 -2.26 -13.21
CA GLY A 196 -12.49 -3.24 -14.26
C GLY A 196 -12.72 -2.62 -15.62
N GLN A 197 -13.59 -1.59 -15.70
CA GLN A 197 -13.85 -0.85 -16.93
C GLN A 197 -12.60 -0.10 -17.43
N GLY A 198 -11.85 0.55 -16.52
CA GLY A 198 -10.64 1.29 -16.87
C GLY A 198 -9.57 0.38 -17.47
N LEU A 199 -9.29 -0.73 -16.80
CA LEU A 199 -8.34 -1.74 -17.27
C LEU A 199 -8.75 -2.36 -18.62
N ALA A 200 -10.03 -2.75 -18.75
CA ALA A 200 -10.58 -3.35 -19.95
C ALA A 200 -10.49 -2.41 -21.18
N ALA A 201 -10.77 -1.12 -20.98
CA ALA A 201 -10.68 -0.12 -22.05
C ALA A 201 -9.25 0.03 -22.58
N VAL A 202 -8.26 0.15 -21.68
CA VAL A 202 -6.84 0.24 -22.09
C VAL A 202 -6.37 -1.05 -22.74
N PHE A 203 -6.68 -2.20 -22.14
CA PHE A 203 -6.34 -3.48 -22.73
C PHE A 203 -6.87 -3.62 -24.14
N LYS A 204 -8.17 -3.34 -24.36
CA LYS A 204 -8.80 -3.41 -25.69
C LYS A 204 -8.04 -2.56 -26.69
N GLN A 205 -7.82 -1.30 -26.38
CA GLN A 205 -7.13 -0.36 -27.27
C GLN A 205 -5.73 -0.86 -27.68
N VAL A 206 -4.95 -1.33 -26.71
CA VAL A 206 -3.58 -1.77 -26.93
C VAL A 206 -3.55 -3.15 -27.61
N ALA A 207 -4.45 -4.06 -27.28
CA ALA A 207 -4.59 -5.37 -27.92
C ALA A 207 -4.89 -5.23 -29.41
N GLU A 208 -5.88 -4.41 -29.78
CA GLU A 208 -6.24 -4.14 -31.18
C GLU A 208 -5.07 -3.48 -31.93
N LYS A 209 -4.37 -2.52 -31.31
CA LYS A 209 -3.17 -1.89 -31.89
C LYS A 209 -2.04 -2.88 -32.15
N ASN A 210 -1.91 -3.93 -31.33
CA ASN A 210 -0.91 -4.99 -31.49
C ASN A 210 -1.40 -6.18 -32.32
N GLY A 211 -2.54 -6.05 -33.02
CA GLY A 211 -3.03 -7.04 -33.99
C GLY A 211 -3.87 -8.17 -33.36
N LEU A 212 -4.23 -8.08 -32.08
CA LEU A 212 -5.20 -9.01 -31.50
C LEU A 212 -6.63 -8.61 -31.89
N GLN A 213 -7.46 -9.60 -32.20
CA GLN A 213 -8.87 -9.40 -32.43
C GLN A 213 -9.66 -9.57 -31.14
N VAL A 214 -10.38 -8.54 -30.69
CA VAL A 214 -11.32 -8.64 -29.58
C VAL A 214 -12.64 -9.21 -30.09
N VAL A 215 -12.91 -10.49 -29.81
CA VAL A 215 -14.07 -11.23 -30.33
C VAL A 215 -15.31 -11.14 -29.45
N ALA A 216 -15.15 -10.74 -28.19
CA ALA A 216 -16.24 -10.50 -27.25
C ALA A 216 -15.82 -9.49 -26.18
N HIS A 217 -16.76 -8.70 -25.69
CA HIS A 217 -16.63 -7.91 -24.49
C HIS A 217 -17.92 -8.05 -23.68
N GLU A 218 -17.83 -8.86 -22.62
CA GLU A 218 -18.93 -9.20 -21.75
C GLU A 218 -18.79 -8.48 -20.39
N PHE A 219 -19.87 -8.39 -19.67
CA PHE A 219 -19.94 -7.65 -18.44
C PHE A 219 -20.49 -8.51 -17.29
N THR A 220 -19.95 -8.32 -16.11
CA THR A 220 -20.42 -8.93 -14.88
C THR A 220 -20.59 -7.85 -13.79
N SER A 221 -20.58 -8.24 -12.55
CA SER A 221 -20.49 -7.30 -11.42
C SER A 221 -19.51 -7.81 -10.38
N ASP A 222 -19.04 -6.90 -9.53
CA ASP A 222 -18.17 -7.18 -8.38
C ASP A 222 -18.82 -8.09 -7.31
N LYS A 223 -20.11 -8.38 -7.46
CA LYS A 223 -20.90 -9.28 -6.57
C LYS A 223 -21.36 -10.55 -7.27
N ALA A 224 -20.98 -10.74 -8.53
CA ALA A 224 -21.41 -11.91 -9.28
C ALA A 224 -20.77 -13.19 -8.76
N VAL A 225 -21.55 -14.26 -8.76
CA VAL A 225 -21.11 -15.62 -8.38
C VAL A 225 -21.39 -16.64 -9.50
N ASP A 226 -22.25 -16.29 -10.46
CA ASP A 226 -22.58 -17.11 -11.62
C ASP A 226 -22.09 -16.39 -12.89
N PHE A 227 -21.20 -17.08 -13.60
CA PHE A 227 -20.58 -16.62 -14.84
C PHE A 227 -20.94 -17.52 -16.03
N MET A 228 -21.71 -18.60 -15.79
CA MET A 228 -22.05 -19.60 -16.84
C MET A 228 -22.69 -18.95 -18.08
N PRO A 229 -23.62 -17.99 -17.97
CA PRO A 229 -24.20 -17.37 -19.15
C PRO A 229 -23.20 -16.65 -20.04
N ILE A 230 -22.35 -15.78 -19.43
CA ILE A 230 -21.34 -15.01 -20.19
C ILE A 230 -20.23 -15.91 -20.72
N LEU A 231 -19.80 -16.92 -19.94
CA LEU A 231 -18.78 -17.88 -20.37
C LEU A 231 -19.29 -18.76 -21.53
N THR A 232 -20.57 -19.16 -21.53
CA THR A 232 -21.19 -19.87 -22.64
C THR A 232 -21.21 -19.02 -23.91
N SER A 233 -21.57 -17.72 -23.79
CA SER A 233 -21.50 -16.75 -24.91
C SER A 233 -20.08 -16.65 -25.45
N ILE A 234 -19.09 -16.45 -24.58
CA ILE A 234 -17.67 -16.35 -24.96
C ILE A 234 -17.16 -17.63 -25.63
N LYS A 235 -17.53 -18.80 -25.12
CA LYS A 235 -17.12 -20.10 -25.68
C LYS A 235 -17.51 -20.24 -27.17
N THR A 236 -18.68 -19.71 -27.57
CA THR A 236 -19.10 -19.73 -28.98
C THR A 236 -18.18 -18.96 -29.91
N LYS A 237 -17.46 -17.96 -29.39
CA LYS A 237 -16.50 -17.10 -30.12
C LYS A 237 -15.11 -17.71 -30.19
N LYS A 238 -14.84 -18.78 -29.41
CA LYS A 238 -13.56 -19.50 -29.35
C LYS A 238 -12.34 -18.57 -29.22
N PRO A 239 -12.28 -17.68 -28.22
CA PRO A 239 -11.11 -16.84 -28.03
C PRO A 239 -9.91 -17.70 -27.55
N ASP A 240 -8.70 -17.29 -27.93
CA ASP A 240 -7.46 -17.92 -27.47
C ASP A 240 -7.13 -17.55 -26.02
N ALA A 241 -7.62 -16.38 -25.58
CA ALA A 241 -7.44 -15.92 -24.21
C ALA A 241 -8.61 -15.03 -23.74
N ILE A 242 -8.77 -14.92 -22.42
CA ILE A 242 -9.76 -14.04 -21.78
C ILE A 242 -9.03 -13.08 -20.85
N LEU A 243 -9.26 -11.78 -20.99
CA LEU A 243 -8.98 -10.79 -19.95
C LEU A 243 -10.15 -10.73 -18.99
N PHE A 244 -9.87 -10.80 -17.71
CA PHE A 244 -10.84 -10.47 -16.66
C PHE A 244 -10.40 -9.18 -15.93
N GLY A 245 -11.19 -8.12 -16.07
CA GLY A 245 -11.07 -6.87 -15.33
C GLY A 245 -11.94 -6.91 -14.08
N GLY A 246 -11.42 -7.46 -13.00
CA GLY A 246 -12.09 -7.61 -11.72
C GLY A 246 -11.13 -8.17 -10.67
N LEU A 247 -11.65 -8.60 -9.52
CA LEU A 247 -10.86 -9.06 -8.39
C LEU A 247 -10.95 -10.58 -8.20
N ASP A 248 -10.13 -11.11 -7.29
CA ASP A 248 -9.98 -12.55 -7.02
C ASP A 248 -11.26 -13.21 -6.50
N SER A 249 -12.09 -12.46 -5.76
CA SER A 249 -13.41 -12.93 -5.30
C SER A 249 -14.34 -13.38 -6.44
N GLN A 250 -14.19 -12.84 -7.64
CA GLN A 250 -14.91 -13.22 -8.86
C GLN A 250 -14.07 -14.12 -9.77
N ALA A 251 -12.75 -13.86 -9.86
CA ALA A 251 -11.87 -14.64 -10.75
C ALA A 251 -11.84 -16.12 -10.42
N GLY A 252 -11.79 -16.49 -9.14
CA GLY A 252 -11.77 -17.86 -8.68
C GLY A 252 -13.03 -18.65 -9.09
N PRO A 253 -14.24 -18.20 -8.76
CA PRO A 253 -15.48 -18.80 -9.25
C PRO A 253 -15.59 -18.86 -10.77
N MET A 254 -15.20 -17.80 -11.48
CA MET A 254 -15.23 -17.75 -12.94
C MET A 254 -14.31 -18.84 -13.55
N LEU A 255 -13.08 -18.98 -13.06
CA LEU A 255 -12.15 -20.03 -13.53
C LEU A 255 -12.70 -21.44 -13.32
N ARG A 256 -13.33 -21.72 -12.17
CA ARG A 256 -13.98 -23.01 -11.93
C ARG A 256 -15.10 -23.30 -12.94
N GLN A 257 -15.92 -22.28 -13.24
CA GLN A 257 -17.00 -22.42 -14.20
C GLN A 257 -16.47 -22.54 -15.64
N MET A 258 -15.38 -21.90 -15.99
CA MET A 258 -14.68 -22.12 -17.26
C MET A 258 -14.25 -23.58 -17.42
N GLN A 259 -13.66 -24.19 -16.36
CA GLN A 259 -13.26 -25.60 -16.39
C GLN A 259 -14.46 -26.55 -16.56
N GLN A 260 -15.62 -26.22 -15.99
CA GLN A 260 -16.84 -27.01 -16.17
C GLN A 260 -17.39 -26.98 -17.60
N LEU A 261 -17.14 -25.86 -18.30
CA LEU A 261 -17.55 -25.72 -19.69
C LEU A 261 -16.59 -26.40 -20.68
N GLY A 262 -15.38 -26.68 -20.31
CA GLY A 262 -14.32 -27.26 -21.16
C GLY A 262 -13.72 -26.20 -22.07
#